data_9a69a03ba0fa3810267f302a6a48b19a
#
_entry.id   9a69a03ba0fa3810267f302a6a48b19a
#
_cell.length_a   1.000
_cell.length_b   1.000
_cell.length_c   1.000
_cell.angle_alpha   90.00
_cell.angle_beta   90.00
_cell.angle_gamma   90.00
#
_symmetry.space_group_name_H-M   'P 1'
#
loop_
_entity.id
_entity.type
_entity.pdbx_description
1 polymer ?
#
loop_
_entity_poly.entity_id
_entity_poly.type
_entity_poly.pdbx_seq_one_letter_code
_entity_poly.pdbx_strand_id
1 'polypeptide(L)'
;MSKITQNSNKLSKSAQNRVIYFLTILCSILFLFIGNKIANNEKTMVAESGNSTFHRSIVTEITGQEEVEYTFNEGSKGKSIFFKAKITDGDLKDTVVNSVQNYDPFTPVKLKEISVGDKILIYEDETNGEKEWVFGEYIRSDALIWLCLIFFVLLLIFGKGKGFNTILSLVFTCLAVFLMFIPAILSGQNIYFWTAITCFFIVASTLLIIYKADKMTLASALGCASGILVAYVITFIVDNVIHLTGLVDEQSTFLLFLREDNPLDLKAIVFSGIIIGAIGAIMDVSISISSALYEVKEKLKNPSFKDILKSGLNIGRDIMGTMSNTLILAYIGSSLSMVLLLAAYNTSILYLFNREMIVTEILQALVGSFALLSAIPATSLICAVIYTENGRKFITSKFKKREVDITEKKDDNVEQSWDINDIKTRINNKD
;
A
#
# COMPACT_ATOMS: atom_id res chain seq x y z
N MET A 1 -26.45 -34.51 -28.72
CA MET A 1 -26.79 -33.09 -28.50
C MET A 1 -26.17 -32.45 -27.23
N SER A 2 -26.06 -33.13 -26.09
CA SER A 2 -25.53 -32.55 -24.82
C SER A 2 -24.05 -32.09 -24.87
N LYS A 3 -23.16 -32.77 -25.58
CA LYS A 3 -21.74 -32.42 -25.69
C LYS A 3 -21.47 -31.16 -26.55
N ILE A 4 -22.31 -30.89 -27.54
CA ILE A 4 -22.14 -29.71 -28.43
C ILE A 4 -22.60 -28.46 -27.71
N THR A 5 -23.69 -28.51 -26.96
CA THR A 5 -24.16 -27.39 -26.13
C THR A 5 -23.22 -27.08 -24.95
N GLN A 6 -22.57 -28.07 -24.37
CA GLN A 6 -21.58 -27.90 -23.33
C GLN A 6 -20.27 -27.25 -23.86
N ASN A 7 -19.88 -27.57 -25.10
CA ASN A 7 -18.69 -26.97 -25.75
C ASN A 7 -18.95 -25.54 -26.21
N SER A 8 -20.13 -25.20 -26.72
CA SER A 8 -20.49 -23.84 -27.10
C SER A 8 -20.55 -22.91 -25.88
N ASN A 9 -21.10 -23.37 -24.75
CA ASN A 9 -21.13 -22.64 -23.50
C ASN A 9 -19.73 -22.43 -22.89
N LYS A 10 -18.82 -23.41 -23.01
CA LYS A 10 -17.42 -23.27 -22.57
C LYS A 10 -16.63 -22.27 -23.44
N LEU A 11 -16.82 -22.29 -24.74
CA LEU A 11 -16.19 -21.33 -25.70
C LEU A 11 -16.71 -19.91 -25.47
N SER A 12 -17.99 -19.71 -25.23
CA SER A 12 -18.59 -18.42 -24.88
C SER A 12 -18.02 -17.89 -23.56
N LYS A 13 -17.91 -18.74 -22.53
CA LYS A 13 -17.36 -18.34 -21.22
C LYS A 13 -15.86 -18.01 -21.27
N SER A 14 -15.09 -18.69 -22.12
CA SER A 14 -13.66 -18.40 -22.34
C SER A 14 -13.46 -17.08 -23.09
N ALA A 15 -14.31 -16.76 -24.06
CA ALA A 15 -14.28 -15.48 -24.76
C ALA A 15 -14.68 -14.33 -23.84
N GLN A 16 -15.73 -14.52 -23.04
CA GLN A 16 -16.19 -13.54 -22.06
C GLN A 16 -15.10 -13.23 -21.01
N ASN A 17 -14.41 -14.24 -20.49
CA ASN A 17 -13.32 -14.05 -19.54
C ASN A 17 -12.12 -13.30 -20.14
N ARG A 18 -11.82 -13.48 -21.43
CA ARG A 18 -10.79 -12.70 -22.13
C ARG A 18 -11.20 -11.23 -22.27
N VAL A 19 -12.44 -10.97 -22.65
CA VAL A 19 -12.96 -9.60 -22.76
C VAL A 19 -12.90 -8.89 -21.40
N ILE A 20 -13.34 -9.55 -20.32
CA ILE A 20 -13.28 -9.00 -18.96
C ILE A 20 -11.82 -8.70 -18.57
N TYR A 21 -10.88 -9.59 -18.87
CA TYR A 21 -9.45 -9.39 -18.57
C TYR A 21 -8.90 -8.14 -19.27
N PHE A 22 -9.12 -8.00 -20.59
CA PHE A 22 -8.68 -6.81 -21.32
C PHE A 22 -9.39 -5.54 -20.85
N LEU A 23 -10.69 -5.64 -20.53
CA LEU A 23 -11.45 -4.51 -19.99
C LEU A 23 -10.89 -4.11 -18.62
N THR A 24 -10.54 -5.06 -17.75
CA THR A 24 -9.92 -4.77 -16.44
C THR A 24 -8.61 -4.00 -16.60
N ILE A 25 -7.73 -4.45 -17.51
CA ILE A 25 -6.47 -3.75 -17.79
C ILE A 25 -6.74 -2.34 -18.29
N LEU A 26 -7.65 -2.19 -19.27
CA LEU A 26 -8.00 -0.88 -19.82
C LEU A 26 -8.59 0.06 -18.75
N CYS A 27 -9.52 -0.45 -17.93
CA CYS A 27 -10.10 0.30 -16.82
C CYS A 27 -9.05 0.67 -15.78
N SER A 28 -8.09 -0.22 -15.49
CA SER A 28 -7.00 0.06 -14.56
C SER A 28 -6.09 1.18 -15.07
N ILE A 29 -5.73 1.15 -16.36
CA ILE A 29 -4.93 2.22 -16.99
C ILE A 29 -5.70 3.54 -16.95
N LEU A 30 -6.97 3.52 -17.34
CA LEU A 30 -7.82 4.72 -17.34
C LEU A 30 -7.99 5.30 -15.92
N PHE A 31 -8.20 4.42 -14.94
CA PHE A 31 -8.33 4.81 -13.54
C PHE A 31 -7.06 5.47 -13.02
N LEU A 32 -5.88 4.90 -13.30
CA LEU A 32 -4.59 5.49 -12.93
C LEU A 32 -4.36 6.83 -13.62
N PHE A 33 -4.70 6.94 -14.90
CA PHE A 33 -4.55 8.19 -15.65
C PHE A 33 -5.45 9.31 -15.09
N ILE A 34 -6.73 9.01 -14.83
CA ILE A 34 -7.68 9.95 -14.25
C ILE A 34 -7.26 10.28 -12.80
N GLY A 35 -6.92 9.28 -12.02
CA GLY A 35 -6.47 9.45 -10.64
C GLY A 35 -5.23 10.31 -10.53
N ASN A 36 -4.22 10.08 -11.37
CA ASN A 36 -3.03 10.92 -11.46
C ASN A 36 -3.35 12.38 -11.85
N LYS A 37 -4.25 12.57 -12.82
CA LYS A 37 -4.67 13.91 -13.23
C LYS A 37 -5.38 14.66 -12.11
N ILE A 38 -6.24 13.99 -11.34
CA ILE A 38 -6.94 14.58 -10.20
C ILE A 38 -5.97 14.84 -9.04
N ALA A 39 -5.07 13.88 -8.76
CA ALA A 39 -4.06 14.00 -7.72
C ALA A 39 -3.09 15.17 -7.95
N ASN A 40 -2.72 15.45 -9.20
CA ASN A 40 -1.79 16.53 -9.58
C ASN A 40 -2.49 17.85 -9.94
N ASN A 41 -3.80 18.00 -9.69
CA ASN A 41 -4.55 19.18 -10.12
C ASN A 41 -4.21 20.45 -9.31
N GLU A 42 -3.74 20.31 -8.09
CA GLU A 42 -3.10 21.36 -7.31
C GLU A 42 -1.59 21.24 -7.50
N LYS A 43 -0.90 22.38 -7.71
CA LYS A 43 0.56 22.38 -7.88
C LYS A 43 1.21 21.59 -6.75
N THR A 44 1.72 20.42 -7.07
CA THR A 44 2.63 19.70 -6.17
C THR A 44 3.80 20.64 -5.92
N MET A 45 3.88 21.21 -4.74
CA MET A 45 5.10 21.89 -4.30
C MET A 45 6.13 20.78 -4.02
N VAL A 46 6.73 20.30 -5.08
CA VAL A 46 8.07 19.74 -4.95
C VAL A 46 8.91 20.97 -4.60
N ALA A 47 9.43 21.02 -3.39
CA ALA A 47 10.45 22.01 -3.07
C ALA A 47 11.44 21.96 -4.23
N GLU A 48 11.67 23.12 -4.86
CA GLU A 48 12.81 23.28 -5.76
C GLU A 48 14.08 23.14 -4.89
N SER A 49 14.32 21.89 -4.44
CA SER A 49 15.64 21.51 -3.94
C SER A 49 16.56 21.75 -5.12
N GLY A 50 17.48 22.69 -4.93
CA GLY A 50 18.34 23.24 -5.95
C GLY A 50 18.71 22.19 -6.99
N ASN A 51 18.56 22.57 -8.25
CA ASN A 51 18.72 21.73 -9.44
C ASN A 51 20.13 21.11 -9.55
N SER A 52 20.57 20.36 -8.55
CA SER A 52 21.78 19.56 -8.66
C SER A 52 21.49 18.40 -9.59
N THR A 53 21.90 18.56 -10.85
CA THR A 53 21.78 17.46 -11.81
C THR A 53 22.82 16.40 -11.47
N PHE A 54 22.36 15.23 -11.05
CA PHE A 54 23.23 14.09 -10.80
C PHE A 54 23.65 13.41 -12.12
N HIS A 55 24.94 13.17 -12.25
CA HIS A 55 25.52 12.50 -13.41
C HIS A 55 26.11 11.13 -13.01
N ARG A 56 25.85 10.13 -13.83
CA ARG A 56 26.48 8.81 -13.70
C ARG A 56 27.92 8.90 -14.14
N SER A 57 28.84 8.41 -13.33
CA SER A 57 30.27 8.50 -13.59
C SER A 57 31.01 7.25 -13.17
N ILE A 58 32.20 7.07 -13.73
CA ILE A 58 33.13 6.01 -13.37
C ILE A 58 34.43 6.65 -12.92
N VAL A 59 34.93 6.25 -11.75
CA VAL A 59 36.21 6.72 -11.23
C VAL A 59 37.36 6.18 -12.08
N THR A 60 38.15 7.08 -12.64
CA THR A 60 39.29 6.69 -13.52
C THR A 60 40.61 6.74 -12.82
N GLU A 61 40.81 7.67 -11.89
CA GLU A 61 42.07 7.89 -11.19
C GLU A 61 41.81 8.54 -9.83
N ILE A 62 42.60 8.17 -8.82
CA ILE A 62 42.65 8.88 -7.53
C ILE A 62 43.83 9.83 -7.57
N THR A 63 43.58 11.13 -7.42
CA THR A 63 44.60 12.18 -7.61
C THR A 63 45.25 12.62 -6.30
N GLY A 64 44.59 12.47 -5.17
CA GLY A 64 45.13 12.88 -3.88
C GLY A 64 44.23 12.54 -2.70
N GLN A 65 44.76 12.71 -1.51
CA GLN A 65 44.04 12.59 -0.25
C GLN A 65 44.55 13.67 0.69
N GLU A 66 43.63 14.39 1.35
CA GLU A 66 43.96 15.39 2.34
C GLU A 66 43.19 15.14 3.63
N GLU A 67 43.88 15.31 4.78
CA GLU A 67 43.22 15.33 6.08
C GLU A 67 42.76 16.78 6.36
N VAL A 68 41.47 16.97 6.66
CA VAL A 68 40.92 18.25 7.01
C VAL A 68 40.67 18.32 8.51
N GLU A 69 41.38 19.20 9.22
CA GLU A 69 41.13 19.43 10.65
C GLU A 69 39.95 20.38 10.83
N TYR A 70 38.94 19.91 11.57
CA TYR A 70 37.79 20.74 11.90
C TYR A 70 38.01 21.50 13.19
N THR A 71 37.92 22.84 13.11
CA THR A 71 38.19 23.77 14.21
C THR A 71 37.18 23.69 15.37
N PHE A 72 36.04 23.03 15.21
CA PHE A 72 34.99 22.98 16.23
C PHE A 72 35.18 21.87 17.28
N ASN A 73 36.07 20.92 17.06
CA ASN A 73 36.39 19.88 18.04
C ASN A 73 37.87 19.49 17.87
N GLU A 74 38.72 19.91 18.80
CA GLU A 74 40.17 19.58 18.78
C GLU A 74 40.35 18.07 18.71
N GLY A 75 40.85 17.57 17.56
CA GLY A 75 41.16 16.17 17.31
C GLY A 75 40.26 15.42 16.35
N SER A 76 39.19 16.02 15.83
CA SER A 76 38.36 15.38 14.81
C SER A 76 38.94 15.68 13.42
N LYS A 77 39.44 14.66 12.74
CA LYS A 77 40.02 14.77 11.40
C LYS A 77 39.03 14.23 10.38
N GLY A 78 38.61 15.10 9.45
CA GLY A 78 37.94 14.70 8.23
C GLY A 78 38.98 14.27 7.17
N LYS A 79 38.50 13.67 6.12
CA LYS A 79 39.31 13.23 4.99
C LYS A 79 38.63 13.62 3.69
N SER A 80 39.36 14.27 2.80
CA SER A 80 38.92 14.52 1.44
C SER A 80 39.72 13.68 0.46
N ILE A 81 39.04 12.95 -0.41
CA ILE A 81 39.68 12.15 -1.47
C ILE A 81 39.36 12.81 -2.80
N PHE A 82 40.40 13.29 -3.47
CA PHE A 82 40.32 13.87 -4.80
C PHE A 82 40.49 12.78 -5.86
N PHE A 83 39.65 12.81 -6.86
CA PHE A 83 39.65 11.81 -7.92
C PHE A 83 39.17 12.37 -9.26
N LYS A 84 39.54 11.72 -10.34
CA LYS A 84 38.98 11.99 -11.65
C LYS A 84 37.84 11.01 -11.94
N ALA A 85 36.70 11.55 -12.40
CA ALA A 85 35.55 10.77 -12.82
C ALA A 85 35.20 11.04 -14.28
N LYS A 86 34.95 9.98 -15.02
CA LYS A 86 34.45 10.05 -16.38
C LYS A 86 32.95 9.96 -16.36
N ILE A 87 32.23 10.99 -16.83
CA ILE A 87 30.79 11.03 -16.93
C ILE A 87 30.35 10.07 -18.04
N THR A 88 29.30 9.27 -17.78
CA THR A 88 28.82 8.25 -18.69
C THR A 88 27.43 8.54 -19.29
N ASP A 89 26.74 9.57 -18.81
CA ASP A 89 25.38 9.93 -19.23
C ASP A 89 25.22 11.43 -19.50
N GLY A 90 24.07 11.80 -20.09
CA GLY A 90 23.70 13.20 -20.35
C GLY A 90 24.54 13.92 -21.38
N ASP A 91 24.43 15.24 -21.40
CA ASP A 91 25.10 16.13 -22.35
C ASP A 91 26.63 16.22 -22.14
N LEU A 92 27.09 15.91 -20.92
CA LEU A 92 28.51 15.89 -20.54
C LEU A 92 29.14 14.51 -20.69
N LYS A 93 28.52 13.58 -21.40
CA LYS A 93 29.03 12.24 -21.62
C LYS A 93 30.46 12.27 -22.17
N ASP A 94 31.28 11.34 -21.67
CA ASP A 94 32.70 11.17 -21.99
C ASP A 94 33.64 12.28 -21.50
N THR A 95 33.15 13.32 -20.82
CA THR A 95 34.01 14.30 -20.16
C THR A 95 34.61 13.72 -18.86
N VAL A 96 35.84 14.13 -18.60
CA VAL A 96 36.54 13.79 -17.34
C VAL A 96 36.57 15.03 -16.47
N VAL A 97 36.05 14.90 -15.26
CA VAL A 97 35.97 15.98 -14.27
C VAL A 97 36.76 15.61 -13.02
N ASN A 98 37.33 16.64 -12.37
CA ASN A 98 37.92 16.48 -11.05
C ASN A 98 36.82 16.56 -10.01
N SER A 99 36.76 15.60 -9.12
CA SER A 99 35.71 15.46 -8.11
C SER A 99 36.31 15.14 -6.75
N VAL A 100 35.55 15.44 -5.70
CA VAL A 100 35.95 15.20 -4.32
C VAL A 100 34.93 14.34 -3.59
N GLN A 101 35.43 13.41 -2.75
CA GLN A 101 34.64 12.72 -1.75
C GLN A 101 35.06 13.23 -0.37
N ASN A 102 34.13 13.89 0.32
CA ASN A 102 34.38 14.42 1.65
C ASN A 102 33.89 13.45 2.73
N TYR A 103 34.73 13.16 3.70
CA TYR A 103 34.40 12.38 4.89
C TYR A 103 34.26 13.35 6.07
N ASP A 104 33.06 13.44 6.57
CA ASP A 104 32.78 14.16 7.79
C ASP A 104 33.19 13.29 9.00
N PRO A 105 34.07 13.77 9.90
CA PRO A 105 34.48 13.03 11.09
C PRO A 105 33.35 12.80 12.08
N PHE A 106 32.25 13.55 11.98
CA PHE A 106 31.06 13.39 12.81
C PHE A 106 30.14 12.27 12.32
N THR A 107 30.36 11.73 11.12
CA THR A 107 29.62 10.58 10.63
C THR A 107 30.26 9.32 11.22
N PRO A 108 29.59 8.61 12.14
CA PRO A 108 30.17 7.45 12.83
C PRO A 108 30.36 6.24 11.91
N VAL A 109 29.88 6.30 10.68
CA VAL A 109 29.99 5.22 9.70
C VAL A 109 31.20 5.51 8.80
N LYS A 110 32.17 4.59 8.77
CA LYS A 110 33.20 4.60 7.74
C LYS A 110 32.56 4.34 6.39
N LEU A 111 32.27 5.39 5.66
CA LEU A 111 31.83 5.29 4.27
C LEU A 111 32.93 4.53 3.49
N LYS A 112 32.54 3.70 2.52
CA LYS A 112 33.50 3.07 1.62
C LYS A 112 34.30 4.15 0.90
N GLU A 113 35.62 4.09 0.97
CA GLU A 113 36.49 4.95 0.18
C GLU A 113 36.37 4.62 -1.30
N ILE A 114 36.37 5.65 -2.13
CA ILE A 114 36.32 5.53 -3.58
C ILE A 114 37.53 4.76 -4.07
N SER A 115 37.31 3.85 -5.04
CA SER A 115 38.33 3.07 -5.72
C SER A 115 38.21 3.25 -7.24
N VAL A 116 39.31 3.12 -7.95
CA VAL A 116 39.33 3.16 -9.42
C VAL A 116 38.38 2.08 -9.98
N GLY A 117 37.51 2.47 -10.90
CA GLY A 117 36.48 1.61 -11.50
C GLY A 117 35.14 1.63 -10.78
N ASP A 118 35.00 2.29 -9.63
CA ASP A 118 33.74 2.43 -8.95
C ASP A 118 32.75 3.27 -9.83
N LYS A 119 31.48 2.80 -9.88
CA LYS A 119 30.39 3.51 -10.53
C LYS A 119 29.68 4.38 -9.48
N ILE A 120 29.62 5.68 -9.74
CA ILE A 120 29.14 6.68 -8.78
C ILE A 120 28.22 7.68 -9.44
N LEU A 121 27.47 8.40 -8.60
CA LEU A 121 26.76 9.62 -8.95
C LEU A 121 27.61 10.79 -8.46
N ILE A 122 27.81 11.78 -9.32
CA ILE A 122 28.42 13.07 -8.98
C ILE A 122 27.44 14.19 -9.32
N TYR A 123 27.55 15.29 -8.63
CA TYR A 123 26.78 16.51 -8.89
C TYR A 123 27.67 17.74 -8.78
N GLU A 124 27.27 18.80 -9.45
CA GLU A 124 27.96 20.10 -9.36
C GLU A 124 27.44 20.86 -8.14
N ASP A 125 28.32 21.22 -7.24
CA ASP A 125 28.02 22.06 -6.07
C ASP A 125 28.69 23.43 -6.23
N GLU A 126 27.99 24.49 -5.87
CA GLU A 126 28.53 25.86 -5.83
C GLU A 126 28.87 26.23 -4.39
N THR A 127 30.07 25.90 -3.97
CA THR A 127 30.58 26.31 -2.66
C THR A 127 31.46 27.53 -2.84
N ASN A 128 31.12 28.69 -2.21
CA ASN A 128 31.85 29.96 -2.28
C ASN A 128 32.02 30.59 -3.69
N GLY A 129 31.13 30.25 -4.64
CA GLY A 129 31.17 30.77 -6.01
C GLY A 129 32.11 30.01 -6.96
N GLU A 130 32.75 28.98 -6.50
CA GLU A 130 33.47 28.00 -7.32
C GLU A 130 32.64 26.75 -7.53
N LYS A 131 32.55 26.26 -8.77
CA LYS A 131 31.86 25.05 -9.14
C LYS A 131 32.77 23.87 -8.95
N GLU A 132 32.40 22.98 -8.02
CA GLU A 132 33.13 21.76 -7.72
C GLU A 132 32.25 20.53 -7.96
N TRP A 133 32.81 19.47 -8.54
CA TRP A 133 32.14 18.20 -8.67
C TRP A 133 32.30 17.38 -7.38
N VAL A 134 31.17 17.05 -6.77
CA VAL A 134 31.13 16.35 -5.48
C VAL A 134 30.57 14.95 -5.66
N PHE A 135 31.12 14.00 -4.92
CA PHE A 135 30.57 12.65 -4.80
C PHE A 135 29.20 12.70 -4.14
N GLY A 136 28.18 12.17 -4.81
CA GLY A 136 26.85 12.01 -4.24
C GLY A 136 26.68 10.63 -3.61
N GLU A 137 26.63 9.58 -4.44
CA GLU A 137 26.35 8.23 -3.98
C GLU A 137 26.95 7.16 -4.91
N TYR A 138 27.15 5.94 -4.39
CA TYR A 138 27.45 4.78 -5.22
C TYR A 138 26.24 4.34 -6.02
N ILE A 139 26.42 3.95 -7.30
CA ILE A 139 25.35 3.41 -8.12
C ILE A 139 25.00 1.99 -7.67
N ARG A 140 23.91 1.88 -6.91
CA ARG A 140 23.34 0.61 -6.44
C ARG A 140 22.17 0.15 -7.31
N SER A 141 21.62 1.05 -8.12
CA SER A 141 20.44 0.80 -8.96
C SER A 141 20.65 -0.33 -9.96
N ASP A 142 21.86 -0.45 -10.52
CA ASP A 142 22.16 -1.49 -11.51
C ASP A 142 22.01 -2.90 -10.91
N ALA A 143 22.53 -3.10 -9.68
CA ALA A 143 22.39 -4.37 -8.97
C ALA A 143 20.95 -4.66 -8.57
N LEU A 144 20.19 -3.64 -8.16
CA LEU A 144 18.78 -3.78 -7.81
C LEU A 144 17.92 -4.12 -9.05
N ILE A 145 18.21 -3.51 -10.19
CA ILE A 145 17.51 -3.83 -11.47
C ILE A 145 17.76 -5.29 -11.85
N TRP A 146 19.00 -5.78 -11.75
CA TRP A 146 19.31 -7.18 -12.02
C TRP A 146 18.58 -8.12 -11.04
N LEU A 147 18.53 -7.79 -9.75
CA LEU A 147 17.82 -8.57 -8.75
C LEU A 147 16.31 -8.63 -9.04
N CYS A 148 15.70 -7.49 -9.38
CA CYS A 148 14.31 -7.42 -9.81
C CYS A 148 14.05 -8.26 -11.07
N LEU A 149 14.94 -8.19 -12.05
CA LEU A 149 14.81 -8.95 -13.29
C LEU A 149 14.88 -10.46 -13.01
N ILE A 150 15.81 -10.91 -12.18
CA ILE A 150 15.92 -12.31 -11.76
C ILE A 150 14.63 -12.74 -11.04
N PHE A 151 14.09 -11.93 -10.13
CA PHE A 151 12.85 -12.20 -9.44
C PHE A 151 11.67 -12.36 -10.42
N PHE A 152 11.52 -11.47 -11.39
CA PHE A 152 10.47 -11.56 -12.40
C PHE A 152 10.62 -12.79 -13.30
N VAL A 153 11.86 -13.13 -13.68
CA VAL A 153 12.13 -14.36 -14.45
C VAL A 153 11.71 -15.60 -13.66
N LEU A 154 12.05 -15.67 -12.37
CA LEU A 154 11.62 -16.78 -11.51
C LEU A 154 10.10 -16.85 -11.38
N LEU A 155 9.42 -15.72 -11.23
CA LEU A 155 7.95 -15.68 -11.23
C LEU A 155 7.34 -16.22 -12.53
N LEU A 156 7.96 -15.93 -13.68
CA LEU A 156 7.48 -16.45 -14.97
C LEU A 156 7.76 -17.94 -15.12
N ILE A 157 8.92 -18.42 -14.70
CA ILE A 157 9.29 -19.85 -14.76
C ILE A 157 8.33 -20.69 -13.91
N PHE A 158 8.16 -20.31 -12.63
CA PHE A 158 7.31 -21.08 -11.70
C PHE A 158 5.82 -20.81 -11.90
N GLY A 159 5.43 -19.56 -12.11
CA GLY A 159 4.03 -19.15 -12.20
C GLY A 159 3.42 -19.27 -13.59
N LYS A 160 4.24 -19.39 -14.65
CA LYS A 160 3.78 -19.40 -16.05
C LYS A 160 2.83 -18.24 -16.33
N GLY A 161 1.64 -18.52 -16.89
CA GLY A 161 0.62 -17.49 -17.16
C GLY A 161 0.08 -16.78 -15.91
N LYS A 162 0.01 -17.45 -14.75
CA LYS A 162 -0.33 -16.79 -13.48
C LYS A 162 0.79 -15.87 -13.02
N GLY A 163 2.06 -16.25 -13.22
CA GLY A 163 3.22 -15.43 -12.91
C GLY A 163 3.23 -14.10 -13.68
N PHE A 164 2.88 -14.14 -14.97
CA PHE A 164 2.71 -12.90 -15.75
C PHE A 164 1.61 -11.99 -15.19
N ASN A 165 0.46 -12.55 -14.84
CA ASN A 165 -0.62 -11.79 -14.23
C ASN A 165 -0.23 -11.19 -12.86
N THR A 166 0.58 -11.92 -12.08
CA THR A 166 1.10 -11.44 -10.80
C THR A 166 2.04 -10.24 -11.01
N ILE A 167 2.97 -10.31 -11.99
CA ILE A 167 3.85 -9.18 -12.33
C ILE A 167 3.02 -7.97 -12.76
N LEU A 168 2.04 -8.18 -13.62
CA LEU A 168 1.15 -7.11 -14.11
C LEU A 168 0.38 -6.46 -12.95
N SER A 169 -0.16 -7.27 -12.03
CA SER A 169 -0.85 -6.77 -10.85
C SER A 169 0.09 -5.98 -9.93
N LEU A 170 1.31 -6.46 -9.70
CA LEU A 170 2.32 -5.78 -8.90
C LEU A 170 2.68 -4.40 -9.51
N VAL A 171 2.85 -4.34 -10.84
CA VAL A 171 3.08 -3.08 -11.54
C VAL A 171 1.92 -2.11 -11.31
N PHE A 172 0.66 -2.55 -11.47
CA PHE A 172 -0.49 -1.69 -11.21
C PHE A 172 -0.58 -1.22 -9.76
N THR A 173 -0.24 -2.09 -8.80
CA THR A 173 -0.18 -1.71 -7.38
C THR A 173 0.87 -0.62 -7.12
N CYS A 174 2.08 -0.80 -7.65
CA CYS A 174 3.13 0.21 -7.54
C CYS A 174 2.71 1.53 -8.21
N LEU A 175 2.16 1.47 -9.42
CA LEU A 175 1.68 2.67 -10.12
C LEU A 175 0.55 3.38 -9.35
N ALA A 176 -0.36 2.64 -8.70
CA ALA A 176 -1.41 3.24 -7.88
C ALA A 176 -0.84 4.02 -6.69
N VAL A 177 0.18 3.47 -6.04
CA VAL A 177 0.83 4.14 -4.91
C VAL A 177 1.64 5.34 -5.40
N PHE A 178 2.52 5.17 -6.40
CA PHE A 178 3.47 6.20 -6.81
C PHE A 178 2.87 7.29 -7.71
N LEU A 179 1.91 6.97 -8.58
CA LEU A 179 1.32 7.93 -9.52
C LEU A 179 -0.01 8.53 -9.05
N MET A 180 -0.65 7.95 -8.05
CA MET A 180 -1.97 8.41 -7.62
C MET A 180 -1.96 8.78 -6.12
N PHE A 181 -1.56 7.85 -5.25
CA PHE A 181 -1.66 8.05 -3.80
C PHE A 181 -0.65 9.09 -3.29
N ILE A 182 0.64 8.95 -3.61
CA ILE A 182 1.68 9.90 -3.17
C ILE A 182 1.43 11.31 -3.71
N PRO A 183 1.16 11.53 -5.01
CA PRO A 183 0.83 12.87 -5.50
C PRO A 183 -0.41 13.49 -4.84
N ALA A 184 -1.43 12.68 -4.53
CA ALA A 184 -2.62 13.17 -3.84
C ALA A 184 -2.30 13.67 -2.42
N ILE A 185 -1.42 12.99 -1.69
CA ILE A 185 -0.93 13.44 -0.38
C ILE A 185 -0.15 14.75 -0.54
N LEU A 186 0.82 14.79 -1.44
CA LEU A 186 1.66 15.97 -1.68
C LEU A 186 0.86 17.19 -2.15
N SER A 187 -0.27 16.97 -2.83
CA SER A 187 -1.23 18.02 -3.20
C SER A 187 -2.15 18.46 -2.04
N GLY A 188 -2.03 17.87 -0.85
CA GLY A 188 -2.82 18.22 0.34
C GLY A 188 -4.27 17.78 0.28
N GLN A 189 -4.59 16.78 -0.53
CA GLN A 189 -5.94 16.22 -0.62
C GLN A 189 -6.24 15.31 0.58
N ASN A 190 -7.51 14.97 0.77
CA ASN A 190 -7.95 14.14 1.89
C ASN A 190 -7.33 12.73 1.81
N ILE A 191 -6.36 12.45 2.69
CA ILE A 191 -5.55 11.24 2.70
C ILE A 191 -6.42 10.00 2.98
N TYR A 192 -7.39 10.08 3.89
CA TYR A 192 -8.30 8.97 4.21
C TYR A 192 -9.11 8.52 3.00
N PHE A 193 -9.61 9.47 2.22
CA PHE A 193 -10.37 9.19 0.99
C PHE A 193 -9.48 8.52 -0.07
N TRP A 194 -8.28 9.04 -0.29
CA TRP A 194 -7.34 8.47 -1.25
C TRP A 194 -6.82 7.11 -0.82
N THR A 195 -6.64 6.88 0.48
CA THR A 195 -6.33 5.54 1.01
C THR A 195 -7.42 4.55 0.65
N ALA A 196 -8.69 4.88 0.90
CA ALA A 196 -9.82 4.01 0.59
C ALA A 196 -9.91 3.67 -0.91
N ILE A 197 -9.75 4.68 -1.78
CA ILE A 197 -9.75 4.50 -3.25
C ILE A 197 -8.58 3.62 -3.70
N THR A 198 -7.37 3.89 -3.21
CA THR A 198 -6.18 3.12 -3.55
C THR A 198 -6.31 1.68 -3.09
N CYS A 199 -6.78 1.45 -1.88
CA CYS A 199 -7.04 0.12 -1.35
C CYS A 199 -8.08 -0.65 -2.20
N PHE A 200 -9.19 0.01 -2.54
CA PHE A 200 -10.20 -0.58 -3.41
C PHE A 200 -9.63 -0.95 -4.78
N PHE A 201 -8.85 -0.05 -5.38
CA PHE A 201 -8.22 -0.30 -6.67
C PHE A 201 -7.23 -1.47 -6.61
N ILE A 202 -6.35 -1.52 -5.59
CA ILE A 202 -5.37 -2.60 -5.41
C ILE A 202 -6.09 -3.94 -5.29
N VAL A 203 -7.10 -4.05 -4.44
CA VAL A 203 -7.86 -5.29 -4.26
C VAL A 203 -8.58 -5.69 -5.54
N ALA A 204 -9.30 -4.77 -6.17
CA ALA A 204 -10.09 -5.07 -7.36
C ALA A 204 -9.20 -5.47 -8.55
N SER A 205 -8.14 -4.68 -8.84
CA SER A 205 -7.23 -4.96 -9.96
C SER A 205 -6.49 -6.28 -9.76
N THR A 206 -5.93 -6.51 -8.58
CA THR A 206 -5.19 -7.74 -8.27
C THR A 206 -6.05 -8.98 -8.42
N LEU A 207 -7.24 -8.97 -7.80
CA LEU A 207 -8.14 -10.12 -7.84
C LEU A 207 -8.64 -10.41 -9.26
N LEU A 208 -9.04 -9.37 -10.01
CA LEU A 208 -9.57 -9.56 -11.36
C LEU A 208 -8.49 -9.98 -12.37
N ILE A 209 -7.26 -9.47 -12.24
CA ILE A 209 -6.15 -9.82 -13.13
C ILE A 209 -5.68 -11.26 -12.88
N ILE A 210 -5.51 -11.65 -11.61
CA ILE A 210 -4.94 -12.97 -11.27
C ILE A 210 -5.99 -14.08 -11.35
N TYR A 211 -7.20 -13.86 -10.81
CA TYR A 211 -8.22 -14.87 -10.59
C TYR A 211 -9.43 -14.78 -11.50
N LYS A 212 -9.53 -13.76 -12.35
CA LYS A 212 -10.66 -13.51 -13.26
C LYS A 212 -11.96 -13.16 -12.49
N ALA A 213 -13.03 -12.81 -13.22
CA ALA A 213 -14.32 -12.44 -12.62
C ALA A 213 -15.19 -13.68 -12.34
N ASP A 214 -14.87 -14.38 -11.27
CA ASP A 214 -15.61 -15.56 -10.81
C ASP A 214 -16.25 -15.33 -9.43
N LYS A 215 -17.14 -16.24 -9.00
CA LYS A 215 -17.75 -16.17 -7.66
C LYS A 215 -16.72 -16.23 -6.52
N MET A 216 -15.61 -16.93 -6.75
CA MET A 216 -14.48 -16.99 -5.82
C MET A 216 -13.86 -15.60 -5.66
N THR A 217 -13.59 -14.92 -6.75
CA THR A 217 -13.03 -13.56 -6.77
C THR A 217 -13.94 -12.56 -6.06
N LEU A 218 -15.26 -12.67 -6.29
CA LEU A 218 -16.22 -11.82 -5.58
C LEU A 218 -16.24 -12.10 -4.08
N ALA A 219 -16.20 -13.36 -3.67
CA ALA A 219 -16.16 -13.74 -2.26
C ALA A 219 -14.87 -13.25 -1.59
N SER A 220 -13.72 -13.40 -2.25
CA SER A 220 -12.43 -12.87 -1.79
C SER A 220 -12.44 -11.36 -1.65
N ALA A 221 -12.97 -10.64 -2.66
CA ALA A 221 -13.03 -9.18 -2.65
C ALA A 221 -13.89 -8.65 -1.48
N LEU A 222 -15.06 -9.25 -1.25
CA LEU A 222 -15.92 -8.88 -0.13
C LEU A 222 -15.31 -9.26 1.23
N GLY A 223 -14.63 -10.41 1.31
CA GLY A 223 -13.87 -10.82 2.49
C GLY A 223 -12.75 -9.84 2.80
N CYS A 224 -11.97 -9.46 1.80
CA CYS A 224 -10.92 -8.47 1.91
C CYS A 224 -11.47 -7.10 2.34
N ALA A 225 -12.55 -6.63 1.71
CA ALA A 225 -13.20 -5.38 2.08
C ALA A 225 -13.67 -5.37 3.53
N SER A 226 -14.16 -6.49 4.05
CA SER A 226 -14.56 -6.61 5.47
C SER A 226 -13.37 -6.51 6.41
N GLY A 227 -12.23 -7.12 6.08
CA GLY A 227 -11.00 -7.01 6.86
C GLY A 227 -10.44 -5.59 6.86
N ILE A 228 -10.42 -4.93 5.71
CA ILE A 228 -10.01 -3.52 5.57
C ILE A 228 -10.93 -2.62 6.40
N LEU A 229 -12.24 -2.84 6.36
CA LEU A 229 -13.19 -2.08 7.17
C LEU A 229 -12.90 -2.21 8.67
N VAL A 230 -12.59 -3.42 9.14
CA VAL A 230 -12.21 -3.66 10.55
C VAL A 230 -10.91 -2.95 10.88
N ALA A 231 -9.89 -3.03 10.01
CA ALA A 231 -8.65 -2.28 10.18
C ALA A 231 -8.92 -0.78 10.32
N TYR A 232 -9.76 -0.23 9.44
CA TYR A 232 -10.16 1.18 9.44
C TYR A 232 -10.82 1.60 10.76
N VAL A 233 -11.80 0.80 11.23
CA VAL A 233 -12.51 1.07 12.48
C VAL A 233 -11.58 0.98 13.69
N ILE A 234 -10.74 -0.05 13.76
CA ILE A 234 -9.79 -0.21 14.88
C ILE A 234 -8.80 0.94 14.91
N THR A 235 -8.19 1.28 13.77
CA THR A 235 -7.21 2.37 13.71
C THR A 235 -7.84 3.69 14.11
N PHE A 236 -9.07 3.98 13.65
CA PHE A 236 -9.81 5.18 14.02
C PHE A 236 -10.12 5.25 15.52
N ILE A 237 -10.54 4.14 16.15
CA ILE A 237 -10.79 4.07 17.59
C ILE A 237 -9.49 4.29 18.37
N VAL A 238 -8.43 3.60 17.96
CA VAL A 238 -7.14 3.63 18.66
C VAL A 238 -6.48 5.01 18.56
N ASP A 239 -6.55 5.68 17.41
CA ASP A 239 -6.05 7.05 17.24
C ASP A 239 -6.67 8.02 18.26
N ASN A 240 -7.98 7.91 18.46
CA ASN A 240 -8.69 8.74 19.45
C ASN A 240 -8.31 8.43 20.90
N VAL A 241 -7.87 7.21 21.22
CA VAL A 241 -7.50 6.78 22.58
C VAL A 241 -6.03 7.07 22.89
N ILE A 242 -5.13 6.85 21.92
CA ILE A 242 -3.67 6.94 22.13
C ILE A 242 -3.15 8.37 21.89
N HIS A 243 -3.95 9.25 21.28
CA HIS A 243 -3.58 10.64 20.98
C HIS A 243 -2.30 10.75 20.13
N LEU A 244 -2.20 9.96 19.05
CA LEU A 244 -1.08 10.04 18.11
C LEU A 244 -0.95 11.44 17.52
N THR A 245 0.28 11.92 17.34
CA THR A 245 0.58 13.18 16.64
C THR A 245 0.97 12.93 15.19
N GLY A 246 1.48 11.74 14.89
CA GLY A 246 2.04 11.33 13.59
C GLY A 246 3.52 11.66 13.46
N LEU A 247 4.16 12.22 14.49
CA LEU A 247 5.60 12.48 14.54
C LEU A 247 6.34 11.20 14.94
N VAL A 248 6.40 10.25 14.04
CA VAL A 248 6.97 8.91 14.31
C VAL A 248 8.48 8.86 14.11
N ASP A 249 9.04 9.70 13.25
CA ASP A 249 10.47 9.73 12.91
C ASP A 249 10.93 11.15 12.52
N GLU A 250 12.22 11.33 12.28
CA GLU A 250 12.78 12.59 11.84
C GLU A 250 12.23 13.03 10.48
N GLN A 251 11.95 12.07 9.58
CA GLN A 251 11.39 12.33 8.27
C GLN A 251 9.98 12.93 8.36
N SER A 252 9.19 12.49 9.34
CA SER A 252 7.87 13.07 9.61
C SER A 252 7.93 14.56 9.95
N THR A 253 9.00 15.00 10.60
CA THR A 253 9.23 16.42 10.91
C THR A 253 9.47 17.22 9.63
N PHE A 254 10.27 16.70 8.70
CA PHE A 254 10.48 17.36 7.40
C PHE A 254 9.19 17.46 6.58
N LEU A 255 8.29 16.47 6.67
CA LEU A 255 7.01 16.52 5.97
C LEU A 255 6.11 17.66 6.45
N LEU A 256 6.21 18.09 7.72
CA LEU A 256 5.46 19.25 8.23
C LEU A 256 5.89 20.56 7.55
N PHE A 257 7.18 20.70 7.24
CA PHE A 257 7.73 21.91 6.64
C PHE A 257 7.59 21.97 5.11
N LEU A 258 7.14 20.88 4.46
CA LEU A 258 6.94 20.88 3.01
C LEU A 258 5.85 21.87 2.55
N ARG A 259 4.87 22.18 3.42
CA ARG A 259 3.77 23.11 3.11
C ARG A 259 3.51 23.99 4.32
N GLU A 260 4.02 25.22 4.28
CA GLU A 260 3.83 26.18 5.36
C GLU A 260 2.36 26.62 5.49
N ASP A 261 1.66 26.81 4.36
CA ASP A 261 0.26 27.27 4.34
C ASP A 261 -0.76 26.21 4.76
N ASN A 262 -0.47 24.93 4.54
CA ASN A 262 -1.38 23.81 4.86
C ASN A 262 -0.56 22.56 5.16
N PRO A 263 -0.11 22.38 6.41
CA PRO A 263 0.74 21.25 6.79
C PRO A 263 0.05 19.91 6.52
N LEU A 264 0.83 18.90 6.15
CA LEU A 264 0.34 17.56 5.88
C LEU A 264 -0.19 16.91 7.16
N ASP A 265 -1.32 16.23 7.05
CA ASP A 265 -1.89 15.44 8.16
C ASP A 265 -1.06 14.16 8.38
N LEU A 266 -0.06 14.25 9.27
CA LEU A 266 0.82 13.14 9.60
C LEU A 266 0.08 11.95 10.19
N LYS A 267 -0.99 12.18 10.96
CA LYS A 267 -1.84 11.09 11.50
C LYS A 267 -2.47 10.30 10.38
N ALA A 268 -3.02 10.99 9.38
CA ALA A 268 -3.61 10.35 8.21
C ALA A 268 -2.57 9.59 7.38
N ILE A 269 -1.31 10.05 7.34
CA ILE A 269 -0.21 9.32 6.68
C ILE A 269 0.09 8.02 7.42
N VAL A 270 0.26 8.06 8.75
CA VAL A 270 0.46 6.87 9.58
C VAL A 270 -0.71 5.89 9.42
N PHE A 271 -1.95 6.40 9.53
CA PHE A 271 -3.16 5.62 9.30
C PHE A 271 -3.13 4.89 7.95
N SER A 272 -2.78 5.61 6.90
CA SER A 272 -2.72 5.05 5.54
C SER A 272 -1.65 3.98 5.40
N GLY A 273 -0.49 4.18 6.02
CA GLY A 273 0.59 3.20 6.07
C GLY A 273 0.14 1.89 6.71
N ILE A 274 -0.57 1.97 7.84
CA ILE A 274 -1.15 0.82 8.55
C ILE A 274 -2.13 0.05 7.65
N ILE A 275 -3.06 0.75 7.00
CA ILE A 275 -4.09 0.13 6.16
C ILE A 275 -3.47 -0.50 4.91
N ILE A 276 -2.62 0.23 4.19
CA ILE A 276 -1.96 -0.29 2.98
C ILE A 276 -1.08 -1.49 3.31
N GLY A 277 -0.36 -1.44 4.43
CA GLY A 277 0.48 -2.56 4.88
C GLY A 277 -0.33 -3.83 5.21
N ALA A 278 -1.53 -3.68 5.76
CA ALA A 278 -2.39 -4.80 6.10
C ALA A 278 -3.06 -5.49 4.89
N ILE A 279 -3.26 -4.78 3.76
CA ILE A 279 -4.00 -5.28 2.59
C ILE A 279 -3.46 -6.61 2.07
N GLY A 280 -2.13 -6.73 1.95
CA GLY A 280 -1.50 -7.94 1.42
C GLY A 280 -1.92 -9.18 2.22
N ALA A 281 -1.76 -9.14 3.53
CA ALA A 281 -2.10 -10.26 4.42
C ALA A 281 -3.61 -10.55 4.43
N ILE A 282 -4.46 -9.53 4.45
CA ILE A 282 -5.93 -9.69 4.40
C ILE A 282 -6.35 -10.34 3.08
N MET A 283 -5.75 -9.92 1.97
CA MET A 283 -6.03 -10.44 0.63
C MET A 283 -5.64 -11.91 0.54
N ASP A 284 -4.44 -12.28 1.00
CA ASP A 284 -3.93 -13.66 0.94
C ASP A 284 -4.83 -14.63 1.70
N VAL A 285 -5.27 -14.25 2.90
CA VAL A 285 -6.19 -15.06 3.69
C VAL A 285 -7.55 -15.18 3.02
N SER A 286 -8.11 -14.06 2.54
CA SER A 286 -9.41 -14.07 1.87
C SER A 286 -9.41 -14.92 0.59
N ILE A 287 -8.34 -14.88 -0.20
CA ILE A 287 -8.17 -15.72 -1.39
C ILE A 287 -8.00 -17.17 -1.02
N SER A 288 -7.15 -17.48 -0.04
CA SER A 288 -6.87 -18.85 0.38
C SER A 288 -8.14 -19.57 0.85
N ILE A 289 -8.92 -18.90 1.72
CA ILE A 289 -10.19 -19.44 2.23
C ILE A 289 -11.20 -19.61 1.09
N SER A 290 -11.42 -18.59 0.27
CA SER A 290 -12.44 -18.66 -0.79
C SER A 290 -12.07 -19.66 -1.89
N SER A 291 -10.78 -19.81 -2.22
CA SER A 291 -10.29 -20.82 -3.17
C SER A 291 -10.49 -22.23 -2.64
N ALA A 292 -10.09 -22.50 -1.39
CA ALA A 292 -10.27 -23.79 -0.77
C ALA A 292 -11.76 -24.16 -0.64
N LEU A 293 -12.60 -23.22 -0.22
CA LEU A 293 -14.05 -23.45 -0.12
C LEU A 293 -14.73 -23.62 -1.50
N TYR A 294 -14.19 -23.00 -2.54
CA TYR A 294 -14.65 -23.22 -3.90
C TYR A 294 -14.39 -24.68 -4.34
N GLU A 295 -13.21 -25.23 -4.04
CA GLU A 295 -12.91 -26.65 -4.30
C GLU A 295 -13.78 -27.58 -3.48
N VAL A 296 -14.03 -27.30 -2.20
CA VAL A 296 -14.94 -28.06 -1.35
C VAL A 296 -16.33 -28.10 -1.97
N LYS A 297 -16.83 -26.96 -2.44
CA LYS A 297 -18.13 -26.87 -3.11
C LYS A 297 -18.20 -27.71 -4.39
N GLU A 298 -17.13 -27.76 -5.18
CA GLU A 298 -17.11 -28.55 -6.43
C GLU A 298 -17.12 -30.07 -6.17
N LYS A 299 -16.48 -30.48 -5.07
CA LYS A 299 -16.39 -31.90 -4.70
C LYS A 299 -17.62 -32.44 -3.98
N LEU A 300 -18.33 -31.63 -3.21
CA LEU A 300 -19.52 -32.00 -2.47
C LEU A 300 -20.79 -31.81 -3.32
N LYS A 301 -21.62 -32.86 -3.39
CA LYS A 301 -22.96 -32.72 -3.99
C LYS A 301 -23.88 -31.99 -3.03
N ASN A 302 -24.17 -30.68 -3.31
CA ASN A 302 -25.04 -29.82 -2.53
C ASN A 302 -24.57 -29.59 -1.07
N PRO A 303 -23.42 -28.93 -0.85
CA PRO A 303 -22.97 -28.62 0.50
C PRO A 303 -23.96 -27.71 1.21
N SER A 304 -24.20 -27.93 2.49
CA SER A 304 -25.03 -27.08 3.30
C SER A 304 -24.28 -25.78 3.66
N PHE A 305 -25.03 -24.72 4.02
CA PHE A 305 -24.46 -23.47 4.52
C PHE A 305 -23.50 -23.71 5.70
N LYS A 306 -23.91 -24.58 6.64
CA LYS A 306 -23.09 -24.90 7.83
C LYS A 306 -21.80 -25.62 7.48
N ASP A 307 -21.82 -26.52 6.47
CA ASP A 307 -20.63 -27.26 6.05
C ASP A 307 -19.59 -26.31 5.46
N ILE A 308 -20.00 -25.41 4.56
CA ILE A 308 -19.10 -24.42 3.98
C ILE A 308 -18.55 -23.48 5.07
N LEU A 309 -19.41 -22.96 5.95
CA LEU A 309 -18.99 -22.06 7.03
C LEU A 309 -18.00 -22.75 7.99
N LYS A 310 -18.30 -23.98 8.43
CA LYS A 310 -17.44 -24.75 9.34
C LYS A 310 -16.10 -25.09 8.69
N SER A 311 -16.10 -25.50 7.42
CA SER A 311 -14.88 -25.75 6.66
C SER A 311 -14.03 -24.49 6.51
N GLY A 312 -14.65 -23.34 6.23
CA GLY A 312 -13.94 -22.06 6.12
C GLY A 312 -13.29 -21.63 7.43
N LEU A 313 -14.01 -21.76 8.54
CA LEU A 313 -13.47 -21.45 9.88
C LEU A 313 -12.33 -22.40 10.27
N ASN A 314 -12.39 -23.67 9.90
CA ASN A 314 -11.31 -24.62 10.16
C ASN A 314 -10.07 -24.28 9.33
N ILE A 315 -10.22 -24.08 8.02
CA ILE A 315 -9.14 -23.64 7.13
C ILE A 315 -8.52 -22.33 7.66
N GLY A 316 -9.37 -21.37 8.06
CA GLY A 316 -8.92 -20.11 8.62
C GLY A 316 -8.10 -20.29 9.91
N ARG A 317 -8.47 -21.23 10.78
CA ARG A 317 -7.69 -21.54 12.01
C ARG A 317 -6.30 -22.10 11.68
N ASP A 318 -6.19 -22.93 10.66
CA ASP A 318 -4.92 -23.55 10.28
C ASP A 318 -3.93 -22.49 9.75
N ILE A 319 -4.42 -21.48 9.02
CA ILE A 319 -3.58 -20.46 8.41
C ILE A 319 -3.35 -19.22 9.29
N MET A 320 -4.26 -18.92 10.23
CA MET A 320 -4.19 -17.67 11.02
C MET A 320 -2.89 -17.56 11.83
N GLY A 321 -2.44 -18.63 12.44
CA GLY A 321 -1.26 -18.64 13.29
C GLY A 321 0.01 -18.30 12.51
N THR A 322 0.19 -18.93 11.35
CA THR A 322 1.36 -18.68 10.49
C THR A 322 1.32 -17.27 9.90
N MET A 323 0.18 -16.84 9.39
CA MET A 323 0.03 -15.52 8.76
C MET A 323 0.18 -14.37 9.76
N SER A 324 -0.44 -14.46 10.94
CA SER A 324 -0.26 -13.44 11.98
C SER A 324 1.18 -13.36 12.46
N ASN A 325 1.84 -14.52 12.66
CA ASN A 325 3.25 -14.54 13.07
C ASN A 325 4.17 -13.92 12.01
N THR A 326 3.94 -14.24 10.73
CA THR A 326 4.70 -13.67 9.62
C THR A 326 4.56 -12.15 9.57
N LEU A 327 3.35 -11.64 9.76
CA LEU A 327 3.07 -10.21 9.77
C LEU A 327 3.79 -9.50 10.92
N ILE A 328 3.69 -10.04 12.15
CA ILE A 328 4.37 -9.49 13.33
C ILE A 328 5.90 -9.51 13.12
N LEU A 329 6.46 -10.62 12.63
CA LEU A 329 7.90 -10.72 12.37
C LEU A 329 8.37 -9.75 11.29
N ALA A 330 7.57 -9.50 10.26
CA ALA A 330 7.89 -8.51 9.24
C ALA A 330 8.02 -7.10 9.84
N TYR A 331 7.11 -6.71 10.71
CA TYR A 331 7.16 -5.41 11.39
C TYR A 331 8.31 -5.32 12.40
N ILE A 332 8.52 -6.36 13.22
CA ILE A 332 9.69 -6.39 14.13
C ILE A 332 10.99 -6.29 13.33
N GLY A 333 11.08 -6.98 12.18
CA GLY A 333 12.26 -6.93 11.33
C GLY A 333 12.52 -5.55 10.72
N SER A 334 11.48 -4.85 10.29
CA SER A 334 11.60 -3.49 9.75
C SER A 334 12.02 -2.47 10.80
N SER A 335 11.57 -2.63 12.05
CA SER A 335 11.83 -1.71 13.17
C SER A 335 13.03 -2.13 14.04
N LEU A 336 13.78 -3.16 13.65
CA LEU A 336 14.83 -3.76 14.49
C LEU A 336 15.90 -2.75 14.92
N SER A 337 16.37 -1.91 14.00
CA SER A 337 17.38 -0.88 14.29
C SER A 337 16.92 0.10 15.35
N MET A 338 15.65 0.49 15.31
CA MET A 338 15.02 1.38 16.25
C MET A 338 14.89 0.73 17.63
N VAL A 339 14.42 -0.51 17.67
CA VAL A 339 14.29 -1.28 18.93
C VAL A 339 15.66 -1.45 19.59
N LEU A 340 16.71 -1.75 18.82
CA LEU A 340 18.07 -1.86 19.31
C LEU A 340 18.60 -0.53 19.86
N LEU A 341 18.40 0.57 19.15
CA LEU A 341 18.79 1.90 19.60
C LEU A 341 18.17 2.23 20.97
N LEU A 342 16.87 2.03 21.08
CA LEU A 342 16.13 2.33 22.30
C LEU A 342 16.53 1.40 23.46
N ALA A 343 16.79 0.13 23.19
CA ALA A 343 17.28 -0.82 24.19
C ALA A 343 18.70 -0.44 24.70
N ALA A 344 19.55 0.07 23.81
CA ALA A 344 20.93 0.48 24.16
C ALA A 344 20.97 1.72 25.05
N TYR A 345 20.00 2.64 24.94
CA TYR A 345 19.94 3.85 25.75
C TYR A 345 19.47 3.62 27.20
N ASN A 346 19.30 2.36 27.61
CA ASN A 346 18.91 1.97 28.98
C ASN A 346 17.71 2.75 29.56
N THR A 347 16.77 3.09 28.69
CA THR A 347 15.58 3.86 29.04
C THR A 347 14.57 2.93 29.76
N SER A 348 13.79 3.46 30.67
CA SER A 348 12.70 2.71 31.30
C SER A 348 11.80 2.04 30.27
N ILE A 349 11.51 0.76 30.43
CA ILE A 349 10.62 0.00 29.56
C ILE A 349 9.25 0.70 29.42
N LEU A 350 8.75 1.27 30.51
CA LEU A 350 7.49 2.03 30.50
C LEU A 350 7.58 3.25 29.55
N TYR A 351 8.70 3.97 29.57
CA TYR A 351 8.91 5.10 28.66
C TYR A 351 9.01 4.67 27.23
N LEU A 352 9.72 3.55 26.94
CA LEU A 352 9.86 3.00 25.57
C LEU A 352 8.52 2.66 24.95
N PHE A 353 7.67 1.93 25.68
CA PHE A 353 6.34 1.54 25.20
C PHE A 353 5.35 2.71 25.03
N ASN A 354 5.69 3.90 25.52
CA ASN A 354 4.89 5.11 25.33
C ASN A 354 5.48 6.08 24.30
N ARG A 355 6.64 5.76 23.70
CA ARG A 355 7.14 6.56 22.56
C ARG A 355 6.30 6.30 21.32
N GLU A 356 5.85 7.37 20.69
CA GLU A 356 4.93 7.30 19.54
C GLU A 356 5.46 6.42 18.40
N MET A 357 6.75 6.49 18.13
CA MET A 357 7.48 5.66 17.19
C MET A 357 7.28 4.14 17.45
N ILE A 358 7.42 3.69 18.70
CA ILE A 358 7.20 2.28 19.10
C ILE A 358 5.72 1.93 19.08
N VAL A 359 4.89 2.84 19.60
CA VAL A 359 3.43 2.66 19.62
C VAL A 359 2.88 2.45 18.23
N THR A 360 3.35 3.21 17.25
CA THR A 360 2.91 3.10 15.85
C THR A 360 3.29 1.75 15.23
N GLU A 361 4.49 1.25 15.47
CA GLU A 361 4.93 -0.07 14.98
C GLU A 361 4.10 -1.20 15.60
N ILE A 362 3.87 -1.15 16.91
CA ILE A 362 3.00 -2.13 17.59
C ILE A 362 1.58 -2.05 17.06
N LEU A 363 1.06 -0.84 16.89
CA LEU A 363 -0.27 -0.61 16.34
C LEU A 363 -0.42 -1.19 14.95
N GLN A 364 0.56 -0.97 14.06
CA GLN A 364 0.58 -1.49 12.71
C GLN A 364 0.53 -3.03 12.69
N ALA A 365 1.34 -3.68 13.53
CA ALA A 365 1.35 -5.14 13.69
C ALA A 365 0.01 -5.67 14.22
N LEU A 366 -0.56 -5.03 15.24
CA LEU A 366 -1.80 -5.45 15.87
C LEU A 366 -3.01 -5.21 14.96
N VAL A 367 -3.16 -4.04 14.36
CA VAL A 367 -4.28 -3.72 13.47
C VAL A 367 -4.29 -4.65 12.26
N GLY A 368 -3.12 -4.89 11.65
CA GLY A 368 -3.00 -5.85 10.57
C GLY A 368 -3.43 -7.26 10.98
N SER A 369 -3.02 -7.71 12.17
CA SER A 369 -3.41 -9.01 12.71
C SER A 369 -4.90 -9.09 13.04
N PHE A 370 -5.50 -8.07 13.64
CA PHE A 370 -6.95 -8.02 13.89
C PHE A 370 -7.76 -8.03 12.59
N ALA A 371 -7.34 -7.29 11.60
CA ALA A 371 -7.97 -7.24 10.29
C ALA A 371 -7.93 -8.62 9.60
N LEU A 372 -6.78 -9.28 9.64
CA LEU A 372 -6.60 -10.64 9.13
C LEU A 372 -7.51 -11.64 9.85
N LEU A 373 -7.52 -11.63 11.19
CA LEU A 373 -8.37 -12.49 12.00
C LEU A 373 -9.85 -12.28 11.72
N SER A 374 -10.27 -11.04 11.50
CA SER A 374 -11.66 -10.68 11.18
C SER A 374 -12.04 -11.07 9.76
N ALA A 375 -11.10 -11.06 8.81
CA ALA A 375 -11.34 -11.48 7.44
C ALA A 375 -11.67 -12.98 7.34
N ILE A 376 -11.18 -13.82 8.25
CA ILE A 376 -11.43 -15.27 8.27
C ILE A 376 -12.93 -15.58 8.39
N PRO A 377 -13.62 -15.20 9.48
CA PRO A 377 -15.04 -15.48 9.63
C PRO A 377 -15.89 -14.76 8.59
N ALA A 378 -15.52 -13.53 8.23
CA ALA A 378 -16.24 -12.78 7.21
C ALA A 378 -16.18 -13.43 5.83
N THR A 379 -14.99 -13.83 5.36
CA THR A 379 -14.82 -14.53 4.08
C THR A 379 -15.53 -15.90 4.11
N SER A 380 -15.43 -16.64 5.22
CA SER A 380 -16.11 -17.93 5.38
C SER A 380 -17.64 -17.78 5.30
N LEU A 381 -18.20 -16.77 5.93
CA LEU A 381 -19.63 -16.46 5.89
C LEU A 381 -20.05 -16.05 4.47
N ILE A 382 -19.31 -15.16 3.82
CA ILE A 382 -19.58 -14.70 2.46
C ILE A 382 -19.54 -15.86 1.48
N CYS A 383 -18.54 -16.74 1.59
CA CYS A 383 -18.47 -17.97 0.79
C CYS A 383 -19.66 -18.90 1.03
N ALA A 384 -20.06 -19.10 2.29
CA ALA A 384 -21.21 -19.93 2.62
C ALA A 384 -22.50 -19.38 2.00
N VAL A 385 -22.66 -18.08 1.94
CA VAL A 385 -23.77 -17.40 1.28
C VAL A 385 -23.73 -17.54 -0.24
N ILE A 386 -22.58 -17.25 -0.86
CA ILE A 386 -22.43 -17.20 -2.33
C ILE A 386 -22.45 -18.61 -2.95
N TYR A 387 -21.91 -19.60 -2.24
CA TYR A 387 -21.71 -20.94 -2.78
C TYR A 387 -22.90 -21.89 -2.56
N THR A 388 -23.82 -21.58 -1.63
CA THR A 388 -24.97 -22.45 -1.32
C THR A 388 -26.29 -21.83 -1.79
N GLU A 389 -27.24 -22.67 -2.20
CA GLU A 389 -28.59 -22.21 -2.60
C GLU A 389 -29.39 -21.66 -1.43
N ASN A 390 -29.25 -22.27 -0.25
CA ASN A 390 -29.93 -21.81 0.97
C ASN A 390 -29.43 -20.45 1.43
N GLY A 391 -28.13 -20.17 1.28
CA GLY A 391 -27.55 -18.84 1.55
C GLY A 391 -28.12 -17.75 0.63
N ARG A 392 -28.28 -18.06 -0.67
CA ARG A 392 -28.90 -17.11 -1.63
C ARG A 392 -30.36 -16.85 -1.31
N LYS A 393 -31.15 -17.89 -0.99
CA LYS A 393 -32.56 -17.75 -0.58
C LYS A 393 -32.68 -16.90 0.68
N PHE A 394 -31.75 -17.05 1.64
CA PHE A 394 -31.74 -16.28 2.88
C PHE A 394 -31.53 -14.79 2.63
N ILE A 395 -30.60 -14.42 1.76
CA ILE A 395 -30.38 -13.03 1.38
C ILE A 395 -31.58 -12.47 0.63
N THR A 396 -32.07 -13.19 -0.40
CA THR A 396 -33.20 -12.74 -1.21
C THR A 396 -34.48 -12.54 -0.38
N SER A 397 -34.73 -13.43 0.58
CA SER A 397 -35.87 -13.28 1.49
C SER A 397 -35.74 -12.09 2.44
N LYS A 398 -34.51 -11.83 2.94
CA LYS A 398 -34.27 -10.71 3.86
C LYS A 398 -34.31 -9.35 3.17
N PHE A 399 -33.82 -9.28 1.92
CA PHE A 399 -33.96 -8.08 1.10
C PHE A 399 -35.40 -7.81 0.72
N LYS A 400 -36.17 -8.84 0.32
CA LYS A 400 -37.59 -8.71 -0.03
C LYS A 400 -38.42 -8.30 1.18
N LYS A 401 -38.12 -8.79 2.38
CA LYS A 401 -38.77 -8.37 3.62
C LYS A 401 -38.46 -6.90 3.95
N ARG A 402 -37.24 -6.45 3.70
CA ARG A 402 -36.83 -5.07 3.94
C ARG A 402 -37.43 -4.07 2.93
N GLU A 403 -37.64 -4.49 1.68
CA GLU A 403 -38.36 -3.70 0.68
C GLU A 403 -39.84 -3.55 1.05
N VAL A 404 -40.49 -4.61 1.54
CA VAL A 404 -41.86 -4.59 2.03
C VAL A 404 -41.97 -3.68 3.25
N ASP A 405 -41.10 -3.80 4.24
CA ASP A 405 -41.09 -2.94 5.43
C ASP A 405 -40.84 -1.44 5.10
N ILE A 406 -40.06 -1.15 4.03
CA ILE A 406 -39.82 0.24 3.58
C ILE A 406 -41.00 0.79 2.82
N THR A 407 -41.71 -0.02 2.01
CA THR A 407 -42.91 0.37 1.31
C THR A 407 -44.09 0.58 2.29
N GLU A 408 -44.30 -0.32 3.24
CA GLU A 408 -45.32 -0.15 4.29
C GLU A 408 -45.07 1.10 5.13
N LYS A 409 -43.83 1.36 5.57
CA LYS A 409 -43.49 2.61 6.29
C LYS A 409 -43.67 3.87 5.44
N LYS A 410 -43.53 3.76 4.13
CA LYS A 410 -43.74 4.91 3.23
C LYS A 410 -45.20 5.19 3.01
N ASP A 411 -46.02 4.14 2.95
CA ASP A 411 -47.51 4.27 2.82
C ASP A 411 -48.13 4.78 4.12
N ASP A 412 -47.69 4.29 5.29
CA ASP A 412 -48.13 4.81 6.61
C ASP A 412 -47.78 6.29 6.81
N ASN A 413 -46.59 6.73 6.34
CA ASN A 413 -46.20 8.15 6.40
C ASN A 413 -46.96 9.03 5.41
N VAL A 414 -47.46 8.47 4.29
CA VAL A 414 -48.28 9.19 3.31
C VAL A 414 -49.72 9.31 3.80
N GLU A 415 -50.29 8.28 4.44
CA GLU A 415 -51.64 8.38 5.04
C GLU A 415 -51.68 9.37 6.22
N GLN A 416 -50.64 9.43 7.07
CA GLN A 416 -50.58 10.43 8.15
C GLN A 416 -50.37 11.87 7.66
N SER A 417 -49.91 12.08 6.43
CA SER A 417 -49.66 13.43 5.90
C SER A 417 -50.86 14.08 5.19
N TRP A 418 -51.93 13.36 4.93
CA TRP A 418 -53.07 13.85 4.11
C TRP A 418 -54.45 13.69 4.75
N ASP A 419 -54.57 13.83 6.07
CA ASP A 419 -55.90 13.99 6.65
C ASP A 419 -56.36 15.46 6.50
N ILE A 420 -57.06 15.72 5.37
CA ILE A 420 -57.61 17.03 5.00
C ILE A 420 -58.56 17.55 6.07
N ASN A 421 -59.10 16.69 6.94
CA ASN A 421 -59.99 17.09 8.03
C ASN A 421 -59.21 17.78 9.17
N ASP A 422 -57.96 17.45 9.40
CA ASP A 422 -57.13 18.11 10.42
C ASP A 422 -56.74 19.54 9.99
N ILE A 423 -56.59 19.76 8.69
CA ILE A 423 -56.31 21.09 8.13
C ILE A 423 -57.54 22.00 8.23
N LYS A 424 -58.74 21.46 8.00
CA LYS A 424 -60.02 22.23 8.13
C LYS A 424 -60.32 22.61 9.57
N THR A 425 -59.98 21.78 10.55
CA THR A 425 -60.17 22.06 11.98
C THR A 425 -59.23 23.15 12.51
N ARG A 426 -58.03 23.25 11.95
CA ARG A 426 -57.06 24.31 12.29
C ARG A 426 -57.35 25.66 11.64
N ILE A 427 -58.10 25.68 10.54
CA ILE A 427 -58.49 26.92 9.86
C ILE A 427 -59.74 27.55 10.55
N ASN A 428 -60.69 26.75 11.06
CA ASN A 428 -61.89 27.24 11.71
C ASN A 428 -61.70 27.66 13.18
N ASN A 429 -60.56 27.49 13.81
CA ASN A 429 -60.30 27.93 15.19
C ASN A 429 -59.37 29.17 15.27
N LYS A 430 -59.31 29.96 14.20
CA LYS A 430 -58.63 31.26 14.14
C LYS A 430 -59.53 32.46 13.74
N ASP A 431 -60.79 32.45 14.20
CA ASP A 431 -61.60 33.64 14.24
C ASP A 431 -62.08 33.91 15.65
#